data_cee73760fbc072795f0797c839723377
#
_entry.id   cee73760fbc072795f0797c839723377
#
_cell.length_a   1.000
_cell.length_b   1.000
_cell.length_c   1.000
_cell.angle_alpha   90.00
_cell.angle_beta   90.00
_cell.angle_gamma   90.00
#
_symmetry.space_group_name_H-M   'P 1'
#
loop_
_entity.id
_entity.type
_entity.pdbx_description
1 polymer ?
#
loop_
_entity_poly.entity_id
_entity_poly.type
_entity_poly.pdbx_seq_one_letter_code
_entity_poly.pdbx_strand_id
1 'polypeptide(L)'
;MAVASRPGSSSGVDSDLQELAQRHLWMHFSRMGAYGPGHEIPIITRADGCYVYDDHGKRYLDGLSGLFCVNAGHGRTELGEAAARQMEELDFYTLWSYAHPRAIELATRLASLAPGDLNRVFFTSGGSEAVESALKLARNYHRIQGKGQKHKAIAREIAYHGTTLGALSATGITELRSQFEPLAPGGCHVPNTNIYRWPEDRHPLWAATAIEERIQFEGAETVAAVILEPVQNAGGCIVPPDGYFERVREICDRYDVLMISDEVICAWGRLGHYFGCERFGYVPDIITVAKALTSAYAPMGALIASDEVAAPFMEGDASFAHGFTFAGHPLASAVAMANLDIYEREDLCGHVLAKEGELRQMLETLYDLPIVGDVRGAGYFQAIELVKDRETKESFEDDEAEDLLRGFLSGELYAKGLICRADDRGDPVVQLAPPLIADTEQFEEIHDVLHDVLGRAWERVRR
;
A
#
# COMPACT_ATOMS: atom_id res chain seq x y z
N MET A 1 27.38 11.69 -25.62
CA MET A 1 26.54 12.56 -26.48
C MET A 1 25.78 13.49 -25.55
N ALA A 2 25.94 14.80 -25.71
CA ALA A 2 25.31 15.78 -24.85
C ALA A 2 23.79 15.77 -25.08
N VAL A 3 23.02 15.60 -24.01
CA VAL A 3 21.57 15.76 -24.05
C VAL A 3 21.28 17.23 -24.34
N ALA A 4 20.68 17.50 -25.50
CA ALA A 4 20.27 18.82 -25.90
C ALA A 4 19.26 19.39 -24.88
N SER A 5 19.54 20.57 -24.33
CA SER A 5 18.63 21.33 -23.53
C SER A 5 17.33 21.58 -24.31
N ARG A 6 16.19 21.16 -23.78
CA ARG A 6 14.87 21.54 -24.32
C ARG A 6 14.72 23.06 -24.26
N PRO A 7 14.18 23.70 -25.30
CA PRO A 7 13.90 25.14 -25.26
C PRO A 7 12.88 25.44 -24.16
N GLY A 8 13.07 26.57 -23.47
CA GLY A 8 12.22 27.04 -22.40
C GLY A 8 10.75 27.09 -22.82
N SER A 9 9.89 26.62 -21.94
CA SER A 9 8.43 26.64 -22.09
C SER A 9 7.94 28.08 -22.26
N SER A 10 7.29 28.34 -23.37
CA SER A 10 6.52 29.57 -23.55
C SER A 10 5.21 29.46 -22.77
N SER A 11 4.75 30.56 -22.17
CA SER A 11 3.52 30.68 -21.38
C SER A 11 2.21 30.26 -22.06
N GLY A 12 2.26 29.71 -23.26
CA GLY A 12 1.13 29.17 -24.01
C GLY A 12 0.96 27.65 -23.92
N VAL A 13 2.00 26.91 -23.41
CA VAL A 13 1.95 25.44 -23.29
C VAL A 13 1.23 25.03 -22.00
N ASP A 14 1.35 25.84 -20.94
CA ASP A 14 0.79 25.51 -19.62
C ASP A 14 -0.76 25.61 -19.63
N SER A 15 -1.34 26.60 -20.30
CA SER A 15 -2.80 26.72 -20.47
C SER A 15 -3.38 25.58 -21.31
N ASP A 16 -2.62 25.04 -22.25
CA ASP A 16 -3.01 23.93 -23.11
C ASP A 16 -3.05 22.61 -22.33
N LEU A 17 -2.06 22.31 -21.48
CA LEU A 17 -2.04 21.09 -20.65
C LEU A 17 -3.17 21.06 -19.62
N GLN A 18 -3.52 22.19 -18.99
CA GLN A 18 -4.63 22.28 -18.06
C GLN A 18 -5.97 22.03 -18.77
N GLU A 19 -6.20 22.67 -19.91
CA GLU A 19 -7.41 22.47 -20.72
C GLU A 19 -7.51 21.02 -21.22
N LEU A 20 -6.42 20.43 -21.71
CA LEU A 20 -6.37 19.06 -22.20
C LEU A 20 -6.61 18.05 -21.05
N ALA A 21 -6.04 18.29 -19.87
CA ALA A 21 -6.24 17.45 -18.71
C ALA A 21 -7.69 17.48 -18.23
N GLN A 22 -8.29 18.67 -18.09
CA GLN A 22 -9.69 18.84 -17.72
C GLN A 22 -10.65 18.19 -18.72
N ARG A 23 -10.31 18.22 -20.01
CA ARG A 23 -11.17 17.73 -21.08
C ARG A 23 -11.04 16.22 -21.32
N HIS A 24 -9.84 15.63 -21.19
CA HIS A 24 -9.56 14.28 -21.67
C HIS A 24 -9.09 13.30 -20.61
N LEU A 25 -8.55 13.76 -19.47
CA LEU A 25 -8.00 12.90 -18.43
C LEU A 25 -9.03 12.64 -17.34
N TRP A 26 -9.37 11.37 -17.13
CA TRP A 26 -10.17 10.96 -15.97
C TRP A 26 -9.23 10.55 -14.83
N MET A 27 -9.07 11.42 -13.85
CA MET A 27 -8.22 11.16 -12.70
C MET A 27 -8.85 10.13 -11.76
N HIS A 28 -8.01 9.23 -11.22
CA HIS A 28 -8.45 8.15 -10.36
C HIS A 28 -8.78 8.65 -8.94
N PHE A 29 -9.84 8.10 -8.33
CA PHE A 29 -10.32 8.48 -7.00
C PHE A 29 -10.58 9.98 -6.80
N SER A 30 -10.84 10.70 -7.87
CA SER A 30 -11.01 12.16 -7.85
C SER A 30 -12.43 12.57 -8.15
N ARG A 31 -12.91 13.59 -7.44
CA ARG A 31 -14.14 14.30 -7.77
C ARG A 31 -13.86 15.25 -8.93
N MET A 32 -14.07 14.80 -10.18
CA MET A 32 -13.71 15.57 -11.37
C MET A 32 -14.35 16.96 -11.42
N GLY A 33 -15.55 17.13 -10.82
CA GLY A 33 -16.21 18.42 -10.69
C GLY A 33 -15.44 19.46 -9.85
N ALA A 34 -14.50 19.04 -9.00
CA ALA A 34 -13.64 19.94 -8.23
C ALA A 34 -12.57 20.65 -9.11
N TYR A 35 -12.31 20.12 -10.29
CA TYR A 35 -11.34 20.68 -11.24
C TYR A 35 -12.00 21.42 -12.41
N GLY A 36 -13.15 22.07 -12.14
CA GLY A 36 -13.83 22.93 -13.07
C GLY A 36 -13.14 24.30 -13.28
N PRO A 37 -13.76 25.23 -14.01
CA PRO A 37 -13.17 26.53 -14.28
C PRO A 37 -12.69 27.25 -13.01
N GLY A 38 -11.43 27.67 -13.02
CA GLY A 38 -10.80 28.35 -11.89
C GLY A 38 -10.10 27.46 -10.87
N HIS A 39 -10.07 26.14 -11.09
CA HIS A 39 -9.32 25.18 -10.28
C HIS A 39 -8.29 24.45 -11.15
N GLU A 40 -7.03 24.57 -10.79
CA GLU A 40 -5.92 23.92 -11.49
C GLU A 40 -5.74 22.48 -11.06
N ILE A 41 -5.44 21.59 -12.02
CA ILE A 41 -4.97 20.23 -11.76
C ILE A 41 -3.48 20.30 -11.49
N PRO A 42 -2.97 19.78 -10.34
CA PRO A 42 -1.53 19.70 -10.12
C PRO A 42 -0.85 18.82 -11.18
N ILE A 43 0.04 19.41 -11.98
CA ILE A 43 0.78 18.69 -13.03
C ILE A 43 2.23 18.51 -12.61
N ILE A 44 2.62 17.28 -12.29
CA ILE A 44 3.99 16.93 -11.90
C ILE A 44 4.80 16.61 -13.17
N THR A 45 5.92 17.29 -13.35
CA THR A 45 6.74 17.20 -14.58
C THR A 45 8.12 16.62 -14.38
N ARG A 46 8.64 16.63 -13.14
CA ARG A 46 9.99 16.15 -12.81
C ARG A 46 10.03 15.62 -11.38
N ALA A 47 10.94 14.70 -11.14
CA ALA A 47 11.18 14.17 -9.78
C ALA A 47 12.67 13.82 -9.61
N ASP A 48 13.18 13.93 -8.35
CA ASP A 48 14.55 13.60 -7.98
C ASP A 48 14.64 13.34 -6.46
N GLY A 49 15.27 12.23 -6.07
CA GLY A 49 15.42 11.83 -4.67
C GLY A 49 14.08 11.73 -3.94
N CYS A 50 13.87 12.56 -2.92
CA CYS A 50 12.63 12.64 -2.17
C CYS A 50 11.66 13.71 -2.69
N TYR A 51 11.93 14.33 -3.82
CA TYR A 51 11.20 15.52 -4.28
C TYR A 51 10.58 15.35 -5.66
N VAL A 52 9.41 15.98 -5.84
CA VAL A 52 8.77 16.15 -7.13
C VAL A 52 8.60 17.63 -7.44
N TYR A 53 8.40 17.96 -8.73
CA TYR A 53 8.30 19.33 -9.20
C TYR A 53 7.12 19.45 -10.17
N ASP A 54 6.31 20.51 -9.99
CA ASP A 54 5.20 20.80 -10.88
C ASP A 54 5.65 21.51 -12.18
N ASP A 55 4.70 21.82 -13.04
CA ASP A 55 4.88 22.53 -14.30
C ASP A 55 5.29 24.01 -14.13
N HIS A 56 5.11 24.57 -12.93
CA HIS A 56 5.61 25.90 -12.56
C HIS A 56 7.03 25.85 -11.96
N GLY A 57 7.60 24.66 -11.77
CA GLY A 57 8.91 24.44 -11.18
C GLY A 57 8.93 24.49 -9.66
N LYS A 58 7.78 24.54 -8.99
CA LYS A 58 7.69 24.45 -7.54
C LYS A 58 8.08 23.07 -7.07
N ARG A 59 8.93 23.00 -6.04
CA ARG A 59 9.38 21.79 -5.38
C ARG A 59 8.41 21.35 -4.30
N TYR A 60 8.18 20.05 -4.23
CA TYR A 60 7.41 19.41 -3.17
C TYR A 60 8.20 18.23 -2.60
N LEU A 61 8.25 18.11 -1.28
CA LEU A 61 8.69 16.88 -0.61
C LEU A 61 7.61 15.81 -0.80
N ASP A 62 7.98 14.69 -1.40
CA ASP A 62 7.08 13.55 -1.61
C ASP A 62 6.98 12.71 -0.33
N GLY A 63 6.23 13.19 0.65
CA GLY A 63 5.97 12.51 1.92
C GLY A 63 5.10 11.24 1.80
N LEU A 64 4.75 10.83 0.58
CA LEU A 64 3.93 9.66 0.32
C LEU A 64 4.55 8.66 -0.68
N SER A 65 5.77 8.89 -1.18
CA SER A 65 6.43 8.09 -2.22
C SER A 65 5.51 7.87 -3.44
N GLY A 66 4.97 8.95 -3.99
CA GLY A 66 3.89 8.91 -4.98
C GLY A 66 2.61 8.37 -4.38
N LEU A 67 2.46 7.07 -4.33
CA LEU A 67 1.35 6.37 -3.66
C LEU A 67 1.88 5.12 -2.94
N PHE A 68 2.74 5.31 -1.96
CA PHE A 68 3.41 4.23 -1.20
C PHE A 68 4.28 3.32 -2.09
N CYS A 69 4.91 3.87 -3.15
CA CYS A 69 5.52 3.09 -4.21
C CYS A 69 7.01 3.37 -4.41
N VAL A 70 7.44 4.65 -4.42
CA VAL A 70 8.77 5.08 -4.84
C VAL A 70 9.77 4.96 -3.69
N ASN A 71 9.93 3.74 -3.18
CA ASN A 71 10.74 3.49 -1.99
C ASN A 71 12.23 3.81 -2.21
N ALA A 72 12.81 3.44 -3.37
CA ALA A 72 14.21 3.74 -3.68
C ALA A 72 14.49 5.21 -4.01
N GLY A 73 13.44 6.06 -4.04
CA GLY A 73 13.54 7.46 -4.46
C GLY A 73 13.38 7.65 -5.96
N HIS A 74 13.14 8.90 -6.32
CA HIS A 74 12.99 9.33 -7.71
C HIS A 74 14.34 9.50 -8.42
N GLY A 75 14.34 9.54 -9.77
CA GLY A 75 15.52 9.88 -10.57
C GLY A 75 16.58 8.79 -10.68
N ARG A 76 16.30 7.54 -10.34
CA ARG A 76 17.21 6.40 -10.44
C ARG A 76 17.45 6.01 -11.90
N THR A 77 18.49 6.59 -12.51
CA THR A 77 18.84 6.34 -13.92
C THR A 77 19.12 4.87 -14.20
N GLU A 78 19.72 4.14 -13.27
CA GLU A 78 20.05 2.73 -13.39
C GLU A 78 18.82 1.84 -13.64
N LEU A 79 17.63 2.21 -13.12
CA LEU A 79 16.37 1.50 -13.39
C LEU A 79 15.89 1.74 -14.83
N GLY A 80 16.03 2.98 -15.32
CA GLY A 80 15.75 3.31 -16.72
C GLY A 80 16.70 2.60 -17.69
N GLU A 81 17.99 2.49 -17.35
CA GLU A 81 18.97 1.77 -18.13
C GLU A 81 18.71 0.25 -18.17
N ALA A 82 18.27 -0.34 -17.03
CA ALA A 82 17.89 -1.74 -16.98
C ALA A 82 16.69 -2.01 -17.91
N ALA A 83 15.69 -1.12 -17.89
CA ALA A 83 14.54 -1.19 -18.79
C ALA A 83 14.97 -1.11 -20.27
N ALA A 84 15.81 -0.13 -20.62
CA ALA A 84 16.27 0.07 -21.99
C ALA A 84 17.05 -1.15 -22.54
N ARG A 85 18.00 -1.68 -21.76
CA ARG A 85 18.75 -2.90 -22.13
C ARG A 85 17.84 -4.10 -22.35
N GLN A 86 16.83 -4.27 -21.48
CA GLN A 86 15.90 -5.38 -21.62
C GLN A 86 15.03 -5.27 -22.86
N MET A 87 14.58 -4.07 -23.21
CA MET A 87 13.79 -3.86 -24.44
C MET A 87 14.58 -4.13 -25.72
N GLU A 88 15.91 -3.92 -25.72
CA GLU A 88 16.77 -4.28 -26.83
C GLU A 88 16.96 -5.79 -26.99
N GLU A 89 16.95 -6.56 -25.87
CA GLU A 89 17.12 -8.01 -25.85
C GLU A 89 15.82 -8.77 -26.13
N LEU A 90 14.77 -8.46 -25.35
CA LEU A 90 13.44 -9.05 -25.45
C LEU A 90 12.42 -8.04 -24.92
N ASP A 91 11.64 -7.45 -25.81
CA ASP A 91 10.58 -6.50 -25.51
C ASP A 91 9.43 -7.15 -24.74
N PHE A 92 8.88 -8.25 -25.26
CA PHE A 92 7.79 -8.98 -24.61
C PHE A 92 7.75 -10.44 -25.04
N TYR A 93 7.50 -11.33 -24.07
CA TYR A 93 6.93 -12.65 -24.29
C TYR A 93 6.09 -13.08 -23.08
N THR A 94 5.04 -13.86 -23.35
CA THR A 94 4.06 -14.28 -22.35
C THR A 94 4.60 -15.38 -21.43
N LEU A 95 4.09 -15.46 -20.21
CA LEU A 95 4.30 -16.60 -19.30
C LEU A 95 3.23 -17.70 -19.48
N TRP A 96 2.41 -17.63 -20.52
CA TRP A 96 1.44 -18.67 -20.84
C TRP A 96 2.13 -19.82 -21.59
N SER A 97 2.48 -20.88 -20.86
CA SER A 97 3.24 -22.05 -21.32
C SER A 97 4.65 -21.77 -21.82
N TYR A 98 5.15 -20.57 -21.58
CA TYR A 98 6.54 -20.16 -21.86
C TYR A 98 7.16 -19.49 -20.64
N ALA A 99 8.47 -19.34 -20.67
CA ALA A 99 9.18 -18.56 -19.67
C ALA A 99 10.32 -17.77 -20.37
N HIS A 100 10.85 -16.78 -19.67
CA HIS A 100 12.01 -16.02 -20.12
C HIS A 100 12.97 -15.78 -18.94
N PRO A 101 14.27 -15.54 -19.19
CA PRO A 101 15.29 -15.50 -18.14
C PRO A 101 14.93 -14.52 -17.00
N ARG A 102 14.49 -13.30 -17.33
CA ARG A 102 14.23 -12.26 -16.32
C ARG A 102 13.11 -12.62 -15.34
N ALA A 103 12.03 -13.25 -15.81
CA ALA A 103 10.97 -13.72 -14.91
C ALA A 103 11.47 -14.88 -14.02
N ILE A 104 12.30 -15.78 -14.55
CA ILE A 104 12.87 -16.89 -13.78
C ILE A 104 13.82 -16.35 -12.70
N GLU A 105 14.73 -15.46 -13.07
CA GLU A 105 15.69 -14.82 -12.15
C GLU A 105 14.97 -14.06 -11.05
N LEU A 106 13.97 -13.24 -11.41
CA LEU A 106 13.18 -12.49 -10.44
C LEU A 106 12.40 -13.43 -9.50
N ALA A 107 11.71 -14.44 -10.03
CA ALA A 107 11.00 -15.42 -9.21
C ALA A 107 11.93 -16.11 -8.21
N THR A 108 13.12 -16.51 -8.65
CA THR A 108 14.16 -17.11 -7.79
C THR A 108 14.62 -16.14 -6.71
N ARG A 109 14.84 -14.86 -7.03
CA ARG A 109 15.24 -13.84 -6.09
C ARG A 109 14.15 -13.59 -5.04
N LEU A 110 12.89 -13.46 -5.47
CA LEU A 110 11.75 -13.26 -4.58
C LEU A 110 11.57 -14.43 -3.62
N ALA A 111 11.66 -15.66 -4.11
CA ALA A 111 11.62 -16.87 -3.28
C ALA A 111 12.75 -16.92 -2.25
N SER A 112 13.95 -16.47 -2.63
CA SER A 112 15.10 -16.45 -1.70
C SER A 112 14.99 -15.39 -0.60
N LEU A 113 14.19 -14.34 -0.81
CA LEU A 113 13.96 -13.28 0.16
C LEU A 113 12.73 -13.56 1.04
N ALA A 114 11.78 -14.37 0.57
CA ALA A 114 10.54 -14.65 1.27
C ALA A 114 10.76 -15.57 2.50
N PRO A 115 10.03 -15.35 3.60
CA PRO A 115 10.18 -16.15 4.81
C PRO A 115 9.58 -17.57 4.65
N GLY A 116 10.06 -18.50 5.47
CA GLY A 116 9.55 -19.88 5.54
C GLY A 116 9.73 -20.66 4.23
N ASP A 117 8.67 -21.30 3.76
CA ASP A 117 8.61 -22.09 2.53
C ASP A 117 7.88 -21.37 1.38
N LEU A 118 7.73 -20.06 1.46
CA LEU A 118 7.14 -19.22 0.41
C LEU A 118 8.07 -19.22 -0.82
N ASN A 119 7.73 -20.02 -1.84
CA ASN A 119 8.66 -20.39 -2.91
C ASN A 119 8.08 -20.24 -4.33
N ARG A 120 6.76 -20.22 -4.49
CA ARG A 120 6.12 -20.19 -5.82
C ARG A 120 5.58 -18.79 -6.15
N VAL A 121 6.19 -18.16 -7.13
CA VAL A 121 5.85 -16.79 -7.56
C VAL A 121 4.91 -16.82 -8.75
N PHE A 122 3.77 -16.15 -8.61
CA PHE A 122 2.82 -15.89 -9.70
C PHE A 122 2.75 -14.39 -9.94
N PHE A 123 3.25 -13.95 -11.09
CA PHE A 123 3.30 -12.53 -11.44
C PHE A 123 1.93 -11.98 -11.85
N THR A 124 1.77 -10.67 -11.62
CA THR A 124 0.62 -9.84 -12.01
C THR A 124 1.11 -8.47 -12.48
N SER A 125 0.21 -7.57 -12.89
CA SER A 125 0.58 -6.21 -13.29
C SER A 125 0.42 -5.19 -12.15
N GLY A 126 -0.15 -5.58 -11.02
CA GLY A 126 -0.38 -4.67 -9.88
C GLY A 126 -1.02 -5.35 -8.67
N GLY A 127 -1.20 -4.57 -7.58
CA GLY A 127 -1.65 -5.10 -6.29
C GLY A 127 -3.06 -5.67 -6.27
N SER A 128 -4.04 -5.02 -6.92
CA SER A 128 -5.42 -5.54 -7.00
C SER A 128 -5.47 -6.91 -7.70
N GLU A 129 -4.66 -7.09 -8.74
CA GLU A 129 -4.54 -8.35 -9.46
C GLU A 129 -3.83 -9.42 -8.61
N ALA A 130 -2.84 -9.03 -7.80
CA ALA A 130 -2.17 -9.94 -6.87
C ALA A 130 -3.15 -10.46 -5.81
N VAL A 131 -3.95 -9.58 -5.21
CA VAL A 131 -5.01 -9.97 -4.26
C VAL A 131 -6.08 -10.81 -4.93
N GLU A 132 -6.58 -10.42 -6.11
CA GLU A 132 -7.53 -11.21 -6.91
C GLU A 132 -7.02 -12.64 -7.15
N SER A 133 -5.73 -12.75 -7.51
CA SER A 133 -5.07 -14.03 -7.74
C SER A 133 -4.94 -14.86 -6.46
N ALA A 134 -4.59 -14.23 -5.33
CA ALA A 134 -4.47 -14.91 -4.04
C ALA A 134 -5.81 -15.48 -3.56
N LEU A 135 -6.90 -14.71 -3.68
CA LEU A 135 -8.26 -15.16 -3.34
C LEU A 135 -8.71 -16.32 -4.23
N LYS A 136 -8.41 -16.26 -5.54
CA LYS A 136 -8.72 -17.34 -6.48
C LYS A 136 -7.85 -18.57 -6.23
N LEU A 137 -6.58 -18.39 -5.91
CA LEU A 137 -5.67 -19.50 -5.57
C LEU A 137 -6.15 -20.23 -4.31
N ALA A 138 -6.51 -19.49 -3.25
CA ALA A 138 -7.04 -20.07 -2.02
C ALA A 138 -8.29 -20.91 -2.26
N ARG A 139 -9.24 -20.40 -3.04
CA ARG A 139 -10.46 -21.15 -3.43
C ARG A 139 -10.13 -22.42 -4.21
N ASN A 140 -9.21 -22.33 -5.19
CA ASN A 140 -8.87 -23.45 -6.05
C ASN A 140 -8.03 -24.50 -5.29
N TYR A 141 -7.14 -24.08 -4.40
CA TYR A 141 -6.41 -24.95 -3.48
C TYR A 141 -7.37 -25.86 -2.68
N HIS A 142 -8.32 -25.27 -1.99
CA HIS A 142 -9.30 -26.04 -1.23
C HIS A 142 -10.19 -26.92 -2.12
N ARG A 143 -10.58 -26.45 -3.31
CA ARG A 143 -11.36 -27.24 -4.26
C ARG A 143 -10.64 -28.49 -4.73
N ILE A 144 -9.34 -28.39 -5.05
CA ILE A 144 -8.53 -29.54 -5.46
C ILE A 144 -8.43 -30.58 -4.34
N GLN A 145 -8.40 -30.13 -3.09
CA GLN A 145 -8.40 -30.98 -1.91
C GLN A 145 -9.79 -31.56 -1.54
N GLY A 146 -10.78 -31.39 -2.38
CA GLY A 146 -12.15 -31.87 -2.12
C GLY A 146 -12.99 -30.99 -1.19
N LYS A 147 -12.48 -29.83 -0.78
CA LYS A 147 -13.13 -28.85 0.12
C LYS A 147 -13.76 -27.68 -0.66
N GLY A 148 -14.47 -27.98 -1.74
CA GLY A 148 -14.96 -26.98 -2.70
C GLY A 148 -15.99 -25.96 -2.14
N GLN A 149 -16.45 -26.12 -0.90
CA GLN A 149 -17.30 -25.15 -0.23
C GLN A 149 -16.50 -23.98 0.36
N LYS A 150 -15.20 -24.12 0.56
CA LYS A 150 -14.32 -23.05 1.06
C LYS A 150 -14.10 -21.99 -0.02
N HIS A 151 -14.80 -20.86 0.12
CA HIS A 151 -14.74 -19.77 -0.88
C HIS A 151 -14.77 -18.37 -0.26
N LYS A 152 -15.11 -18.26 1.04
CA LYS A 152 -15.17 -16.97 1.74
C LYS A 152 -13.78 -16.49 2.15
N ALA A 153 -13.59 -15.18 2.14
CA ALA A 153 -12.39 -14.53 2.68
C ALA A 153 -12.79 -13.55 3.78
N ILE A 154 -12.07 -13.58 4.89
CA ILE A 154 -12.26 -12.66 6.00
C ILE A 154 -11.15 -11.59 5.95
N ALA A 155 -11.55 -10.32 6.00
CA ALA A 155 -10.68 -9.15 6.08
C ALA A 155 -11.08 -8.23 7.23
N ARG A 156 -10.27 -7.23 7.54
CA ARG A 156 -10.61 -6.23 8.57
C ARG A 156 -11.51 -5.13 8.01
N GLU A 157 -12.36 -4.57 8.86
CA GLU A 157 -13.06 -3.31 8.60
C GLU A 157 -12.06 -2.22 8.26
N ILE A 158 -12.44 -1.33 7.36
CA ILE A 158 -11.63 -0.25 6.76
C ILE A 158 -10.32 -0.69 6.08
N ALA A 159 -9.99 -1.99 5.99
CA ALA A 159 -8.85 -2.47 5.24
C ALA A 159 -8.98 -2.19 3.73
N TYR A 160 -7.84 -2.01 3.04
CA TYR A 160 -7.82 -1.78 1.59
C TYR A 160 -7.00 -2.85 0.89
N HIS A 161 -7.68 -3.66 0.06
CA HIS A 161 -7.06 -4.77 -0.67
C HIS A 161 -7.12 -4.64 -2.19
N GLY A 162 -7.62 -3.52 -2.71
CA GLY A 162 -7.71 -3.25 -4.13
C GLY A 162 -9.13 -2.98 -4.64
N THR A 163 -9.27 -2.79 -5.95
CA THR A 163 -10.49 -2.31 -6.60
C THR A 163 -11.01 -3.18 -7.75
N THR A 164 -10.38 -4.32 -8.07
CA THR A 164 -11.03 -5.37 -8.87
C THR A 164 -12.19 -5.97 -8.06
N LEU A 165 -13.23 -6.47 -8.69
CA LEU A 165 -14.44 -6.87 -7.97
C LEU A 165 -14.19 -7.90 -6.85
N GLY A 166 -13.26 -8.83 -7.02
CA GLY A 166 -12.88 -9.78 -5.97
C GLY A 166 -12.07 -9.12 -4.87
N ALA A 167 -11.04 -8.34 -5.21
CA ALA A 167 -10.24 -7.60 -4.23
C ALA A 167 -11.08 -6.55 -3.48
N LEU A 168 -12.02 -5.88 -4.18
CA LEU A 168 -12.95 -4.94 -3.58
C LEU A 168 -13.91 -5.62 -2.59
N SER A 169 -14.27 -6.89 -2.82
CA SER A 169 -15.10 -7.65 -1.87
C SER A 169 -14.38 -7.90 -0.53
N ALA A 170 -13.04 -7.96 -0.54
CA ALA A 170 -12.21 -8.06 0.66
C ALA A 170 -11.89 -6.68 1.27
N THR A 171 -11.93 -5.59 0.47
CA THR A 171 -11.77 -4.22 0.97
C THR A 171 -12.89 -3.88 1.96
N GLY A 172 -12.53 -3.41 3.16
CA GLY A 172 -13.48 -3.14 4.27
C GLY A 172 -14.04 -1.72 4.28
N ILE A 173 -13.77 -0.89 3.27
CA ILE A 173 -14.21 0.51 3.16
C ILE A 173 -15.58 0.55 2.48
N THR A 174 -16.63 0.87 3.25
CA THR A 174 -18.03 0.83 2.78
C THR A 174 -18.27 1.78 1.61
N GLU A 175 -17.72 2.99 1.65
CA GLU A 175 -17.91 4.03 0.63
C GLU A 175 -17.35 3.62 -0.74
N LEU A 176 -16.26 2.83 -0.75
CA LEU A 176 -15.70 2.30 -1.99
C LEU A 176 -16.53 1.13 -2.54
N ARG A 177 -17.05 0.29 -1.65
CA ARG A 177 -17.81 -0.92 -2.03
C ARG A 177 -19.19 -0.59 -2.56
N SER A 178 -19.93 0.27 -1.86
CA SER A 178 -21.33 0.60 -2.15
C SER A 178 -21.57 1.13 -3.56
N GLN A 179 -20.56 1.74 -4.19
CA GLN A 179 -20.63 2.24 -5.56
C GLN A 179 -20.68 1.12 -6.62
N PHE A 180 -20.28 -0.10 -6.27
CA PHE A 180 -20.06 -1.19 -7.23
C PHE A 180 -20.78 -2.48 -6.84
N GLU A 181 -21.67 -2.44 -5.86
CA GLU A 181 -22.47 -3.61 -5.47
C GLU A 181 -23.47 -4.01 -6.55
N PRO A 182 -23.70 -5.32 -6.77
CA PRO A 182 -23.20 -6.45 -6.01
C PRO A 182 -21.75 -6.83 -6.37
N LEU A 183 -20.93 -7.06 -5.33
CA LEU A 183 -19.55 -7.49 -5.48
C LEU A 183 -19.41 -9.02 -5.66
N ALA A 184 -18.17 -9.49 -5.83
CA ALA A 184 -17.89 -10.92 -5.82
C ALA A 184 -18.31 -11.53 -4.47
N PRO A 185 -19.08 -12.67 -4.47
CA PRO A 185 -19.54 -13.27 -3.22
C PRO A 185 -18.41 -13.77 -2.33
N GLY A 186 -18.59 -13.67 -1.00
CA GLY A 186 -17.75 -14.31 -0.02
C GLY A 186 -16.76 -13.38 0.74
N GLY A 187 -16.80 -12.08 0.50
CA GLY A 187 -16.09 -11.12 1.36
C GLY A 187 -16.81 -10.96 2.70
N CYS A 188 -16.09 -11.19 3.82
CA CYS A 188 -16.57 -11.03 5.18
C CYS A 188 -15.63 -10.07 5.94
N HIS A 189 -16.17 -9.27 6.87
CA HIS A 189 -15.36 -8.32 7.58
C HIS A 189 -15.48 -8.51 9.11
N VAL A 190 -14.38 -8.20 9.80
CA VAL A 190 -14.25 -8.22 11.26
C VAL A 190 -13.65 -6.90 11.73
N PRO A 191 -13.81 -6.53 13.00
CA PRO A 191 -13.22 -5.31 13.53
C PRO A 191 -11.72 -5.19 13.26
N ASN A 192 -11.26 -3.95 13.03
CA ASN A 192 -9.84 -3.64 12.85
C ASN A 192 -9.07 -3.63 14.17
N THR A 193 -7.77 -3.35 14.11
CA THR A 193 -6.85 -3.38 15.25
C THR A 193 -6.48 -1.99 15.77
N ASN A 194 -7.32 -0.95 15.55
CA ASN A 194 -7.04 0.39 16.06
C ASN A 194 -7.31 0.48 17.58
N ILE A 195 -6.31 0.09 18.39
CA ILE A 195 -6.38 0.07 19.85
C ILE A 195 -6.70 1.46 20.42
N TYR A 196 -6.23 2.53 19.77
CA TYR A 196 -6.50 3.90 20.23
C TYR A 196 -8.01 4.18 20.34
N ARG A 197 -8.84 3.56 19.47
CA ARG A 197 -10.30 3.73 19.43
C ARG A 197 -11.07 2.67 20.20
N TRP A 198 -10.40 1.66 20.78
CA TRP A 198 -11.07 0.64 21.55
C TRP A 198 -11.45 1.14 22.95
N PRO A 199 -12.52 0.58 23.56
CA PRO A 199 -12.76 0.73 24.98
C PRO A 199 -11.56 0.24 25.80
N GLU A 200 -11.23 0.94 26.88
CA GLU A 200 -10.03 0.67 27.70
C GLU A 200 -9.99 -0.75 28.30
N ASP A 201 -11.15 -1.35 28.56
CA ASP A 201 -11.28 -2.71 29.08
C ASP A 201 -11.21 -3.81 28.02
N ARG A 202 -11.03 -3.45 26.74
CA ARG A 202 -10.98 -4.39 25.64
C ARG A 202 -9.67 -5.19 25.66
N HIS A 203 -9.80 -6.53 25.61
CA HIS A 203 -8.62 -7.40 25.56
C HIS A 203 -7.79 -7.12 24.28
N PRO A 204 -6.45 -7.02 24.35
CA PRO A 204 -5.60 -6.69 23.19
C PRO A 204 -5.79 -7.64 21.99
N LEU A 205 -6.07 -8.93 22.23
CA LEU A 205 -6.29 -9.92 21.18
C LEU A 205 -7.78 -10.07 20.78
N TRP A 206 -8.66 -9.14 21.17
CA TRP A 206 -10.06 -9.21 20.81
C TRP A 206 -10.31 -9.28 19.31
N ALA A 207 -9.59 -8.48 18.50
CA ALA A 207 -9.76 -8.50 17.05
C ALA A 207 -9.32 -9.84 16.41
N ALA A 208 -8.36 -10.55 17.01
CA ALA A 208 -8.02 -11.91 16.59
C ALA A 208 -9.14 -12.89 16.97
N THR A 209 -9.71 -12.75 18.18
CA THR A 209 -10.87 -13.56 18.61
C THR A 209 -12.08 -13.33 17.68
N ALA A 210 -12.31 -12.11 17.23
CA ALA A 210 -13.37 -11.80 16.28
C ALA A 210 -13.23 -12.53 14.93
N ILE A 211 -11.99 -12.80 14.49
CA ILE A 211 -11.74 -13.66 13.32
C ILE A 211 -12.23 -15.09 13.59
N GLU A 212 -11.90 -15.65 14.75
CA GLU A 212 -12.34 -17.02 15.14
C GLU A 212 -13.87 -17.12 15.21
N GLU A 213 -14.51 -16.15 15.86
CA GLU A 213 -15.97 -16.04 15.95
C GLU A 213 -16.62 -15.92 14.56
N ARG A 214 -16.01 -15.15 13.65
CA ARG A 214 -16.50 -15.02 12.27
C ARG A 214 -16.36 -16.34 11.51
N ILE A 215 -15.24 -17.03 11.62
CA ILE A 215 -15.04 -18.35 10.99
C ILE A 215 -16.13 -19.34 11.46
N GLN A 216 -16.42 -19.38 12.76
CA GLN A 216 -17.44 -20.25 13.33
C GLN A 216 -18.85 -19.85 12.87
N PHE A 217 -19.16 -18.55 12.82
CA PHE A 217 -20.44 -18.04 12.36
C PHE A 217 -20.72 -18.35 10.88
N GLU A 218 -19.69 -18.17 10.03
CA GLU A 218 -19.80 -18.44 8.59
C GLU A 218 -19.83 -19.94 8.25
N GLY A 219 -19.42 -20.79 9.20
CA GLY A 219 -19.14 -22.23 9.01
C GLY A 219 -17.71 -22.44 8.48
N ALA A 220 -16.84 -23.02 9.30
CA ALA A 220 -15.41 -23.18 8.99
C ALA A 220 -15.16 -23.88 7.64
N GLU A 221 -16.06 -24.79 7.25
CA GLU A 221 -16.04 -25.49 5.95
C GLU A 221 -16.30 -24.59 4.74
N THR A 222 -16.71 -23.30 4.97
CA THR A 222 -16.96 -22.33 3.90
C THR A 222 -15.90 -21.25 3.79
N VAL A 223 -15.01 -21.10 4.80
CA VAL A 223 -14.00 -20.06 4.84
C VAL A 223 -12.68 -20.57 4.23
N ALA A 224 -12.23 -19.92 3.15
CA ALA A 224 -11.02 -20.29 2.43
C ALA A 224 -9.77 -19.59 2.99
N ALA A 225 -9.91 -18.29 3.32
CA ALA A 225 -8.75 -17.50 3.73
C ALA A 225 -9.12 -16.37 4.70
N VAL A 226 -8.10 -15.92 5.45
CA VAL A 226 -8.05 -14.64 6.14
C VAL A 226 -7.00 -13.79 5.41
N ILE A 227 -7.33 -12.55 5.03
CA ILE A 227 -6.40 -11.62 4.37
C ILE A 227 -6.18 -10.38 5.25
N LEU A 228 -4.92 -10.05 5.51
CA LEU A 228 -4.52 -8.99 6.44
C LEU A 228 -3.30 -8.22 5.92
N GLU A 229 -3.30 -6.91 6.10
CA GLU A 229 -2.11 -6.06 5.96
C GLU A 229 -1.28 -6.15 7.25
N PRO A 230 0.06 -6.26 7.23
CA PRO A 230 0.90 -6.20 8.44
C PRO A 230 0.70 -4.92 9.26
N VAL A 231 0.68 -3.78 8.59
CA VAL A 231 0.20 -2.48 9.10
C VAL A 231 -0.94 -2.05 8.20
N GLN A 232 -2.12 -1.86 8.75
CA GLN A 232 -3.30 -1.50 7.97
C GLN A 232 -3.21 -0.05 7.49
N ASN A 233 -3.31 0.15 6.17
CA ASN A 233 -3.17 1.45 5.54
C ASN A 233 -4.35 2.38 5.86
N ALA A 234 -5.56 2.01 5.46
CA ALA A 234 -6.73 2.84 5.69
C ALA A 234 -7.07 2.91 7.19
N GLY A 235 -7.52 4.06 7.64
CA GLY A 235 -7.63 4.40 9.05
C GLY A 235 -6.32 4.86 9.68
N GLY A 236 -5.24 4.98 8.88
CA GLY A 236 -3.98 5.61 9.29
C GLY A 236 -2.98 4.67 9.96
N CYS A 237 -2.30 3.86 9.17
CA CYS A 237 -1.12 3.07 9.58
C CYS A 237 -1.34 2.29 10.91
N ILE A 238 -2.46 1.58 10.99
CA ILE A 238 -2.87 0.87 12.20
C ILE A 238 -1.95 -0.33 12.43
N VAL A 239 -1.18 -0.28 13.51
CA VAL A 239 -0.30 -1.36 13.95
C VAL A 239 -1.08 -2.29 14.87
N PRO A 240 -1.12 -3.60 14.59
CA PRO A 240 -1.76 -4.56 15.48
C PRO A 240 -1.02 -4.70 16.81
N PRO A 241 -1.72 -5.07 17.91
CA PRO A 241 -1.09 -5.35 19.19
C PRO A 241 -0.19 -6.59 19.14
N ASP A 242 0.76 -6.65 20.08
CA ASP A 242 1.64 -7.81 20.23
C ASP A 242 0.85 -9.12 20.39
N GLY A 243 1.32 -10.17 19.71
CA GLY A 243 0.68 -11.49 19.71
C GLY A 243 -0.54 -11.62 18.78
N TYR A 244 -0.96 -10.54 18.11
CA TYR A 244 -2.12 -10.59 17.20
C TYR A 244 -1.91 -11.59 16.06
N PHE A 245 -0.82 -11.48 15.32
CA PHE A 245 -0.57 -12.35 14.15
C PHE A 245 -0.28 -13.79 14.56
N GLU A 246 0.40 -14.01 15.70
CA GLU A 246 0.58 -15.35 16.28
C GLU A 246 -0.77 -16.01 16.55
N ARG A 247 -1.69 -15.27 17.19
CA ARG A 247 -3.04 -15.76 17.46
C ARG A 247 -3.84 -16.02 16.18
N VAL A 248 -3.72 -15.15 15.17
CA VAL A 248 -4.40 -15.36 13.88
C VAL A 248 -3.86 -16.61 13.18
N ARG A 249 -2.53 -16.83 13.20
CA ARG A 249 -1.93 -18.04 12.63
C ARG A 249 -2.47 -19.31 13.32
N GLU A 250 -2.51 -19.36 14.65
CA GLU A 250 -3.10 -20.47 15.39
C GLU A 250 -4.57 -20.74 15.00
N ILE A 251 -5.35 -19.66 14.80
CA ILE A 251 -6.74 -19.78 14.38
C ILE A 251 -6.83 -20.36 12.96
N CYS A 252 -6.05 -19.82 12.02
CA CYS A 252 -6.02 -20.31 10.64
C CYS A 252 -5.66 -21.79 10.57
N ASP A 253 -4.63 -22.23 11.30
CA ASP A 253 -4.19 -23.63 11.36
C ASP A 253 -5.29 -24.54 11.93
N ARG A 254 -5.94 -24.11 13.02
CA ARG A 254 -7.02 -24.88 13.68
C ARG A 254 -8.20 -25.15 12.76
N TYR A 255 -8.56 -24.19 11.92
CA TYR A 255 -9.74 -24.27 11.06
C TYR A 255 -9.42 -24.60 9.60
N ASP A 256 -8.15 -24.91 9.29
CA ASP A 256 -7.72 -25.19 7.92
C ASP A 256 -8.09 -24.03 6.96
N VAL A 257 -7.76 -22.80 7.36
CA VAL A 257 -7.99 -21.57 6.64
C VAL A 257 -6.65 -20.96 6.25
N LEU A 258 -6.47 -20.57 4.98
CA LEU A 258 -5.21 -19.98 4.55
C LEU A 258 -5.04 -18.55 5.08
N MET A 259 -3.83 -18.21 5.52
CA MET A 259 -3.45 -16.88 5.92
C MET A 259 -2.76 -16.14 4.75
N ILE A 260 -3.36 -15.05 4.27
CA ILE A 260 -2.80 -14.21 3.22
C ILE A 260 -2.28 -12.92 3.86
N SER A 261 -0.99 -12.64 3.70
CA SER A 261 -0.40 -11.35 4.05
C SER A 261 -0.44 -10.41 2.84
N ASP A 262 -1.22 -9.34 2.94
CA ASP A 262 -1.21 -8.30 1.92
C ASP A 262 -0.05 -7.32 2.19
N GLU A 263 1.04 -7.57 1.51
CA GLU A 263 2.30 -6.83 1.62
C GLU A 263 2.46 -5.75 0.53
N VAL A 264 1.39 -5.41 -0.15
CA VAL A 264 1.42 -4.46 -1.29
C VAL A 264 2.00 -3.09 -0.89
N ILE A 265 1.83 -2.67 0.38
CA ILE A 265 2.47 -1.46 0.92
C ILE A 265 3.63 -1.83 1.86
N CYS A 266 3.44 -2.82 2.71
CA CYS A 266 4.31 -3.09 3.85
C CYS A 266 5.66 -3.73 3.47
N ALA A 267 5.73 -4.41 2.31
CA ALA A 267 6.98 -4.99 1.82
C ALA A 267 8.00 -3.95 1.33
N TRP A 268 9.13 -4.47 0.93
CA TRP A 268 10.21 -3.72 0.27
C TRP A 268 10.74 -2.57 1.11
N GLY A 269 11.14 -2.89 2.36
CA GLY A 269 11.81 -1.96 3.26
C GLY A 269 10.90 -0.95 3.97
N ARG A 270 9.61 -0.83 3.61
CA ARG A 270 8.69 0.15 4.20
C ARG A 270 8.63 0.04 5.73
N LEU A 271 8.67 -1.18 6.25
CA LEU A 271 8.70 -1.49 7.69
C LEU A 271 10.09 -1.92 8.19
N GLY A 272 11.17 -1.64 7.44
CA GLY A 272 12.54 -2.01 7.80
C GLY A 272 12.93 -3.45 7.47
N HIS A 273 12.07 -4.21 6.79
CA HIS A 273 12.29 -5.59 6.36
C HIS A 273 11.88 -5.76 4.90
N TYR A 274 12.32 -6.82 4.24
CA TYR A 274 11.83 -7.13 2.89
C TYR A 274 10.34 -7.38 2.87
N PHE A 275 9.80 -8.04 3.91
CA PHE A 275 8.37 -8.25 4.10
C PHE A 275 7.93 -7.80 5.50
N GLY A 276 6.75 -7.21 5.60
CA GLY A 276 6.20 -6.73 6.87
C GLY A 276 5.90 -7.87 7.85
N CYS A 277 5.57 -9.07 7.36
CA CYS A 277 5.35 -10.23 8.21
C CYS A 277 6.61 -10.64 9.01
N GLU A 278 7.81 -10.38 8.48
CA GLU A 278 9.07 -10.61 9.21
C GLU A 278 9.18 -9.73 10.45
N ARG A 279 8.77 -8.44 10.34
CA ARG A 279 8.76 -7.51 11.48
C ARG A 279 7.87 -7.98 12.62
N PHE A 280 6.74 -8.62 12.29
CA PHE A 280 5.77 -9.11 13.27
C PHE A 280 5.90 -10.62 13.59
N GLY A 281 6.92 -11.28 13.06
CA GLY A 281 7.31 -12.64 13.43
C GLY A 281 6.31 -13.72 13.03
N TYR A 282 5.59 -13.58 11.91
CA TYR A 282 4.68 -14.60 11.40
C TYR A 282 5.01 -15.00 9.97
N VAL A 283 4.62 -16.22 9.59
CA VAL A 283 4.75 -16.75 8.23
C VAL A 283 3.35 -17.03 7.68
N PRO A 284 2.91 -16.31 6.63
CA PRO A 284 1.64 -16.58 5.98
C PRO A 284 1.77 -17.73 4.95
N ASP A 285 0.63 -18.23 4.47
CA ASP A 285 0.58 -19.23 3.39
C ASP A 285 0.76 -18.58 2.01
N ILE A 286 0.36 -17.30 1.87
CA ILE A 286 0.47 -16.52 0.65
C ILE A 286 0.84 -15.08 1.01
N ILE A 287 1.78 -14.48 0.27
CA ILE A 287 2.08 -13.04 0.30
C ILE A 287 1.62 -12.42 -1.02
N THR A 288 1.02 -11.21 -0.97
CA THR A 288 0.76 -10.39 -2.16
C THR A 288 1.66 -9.15 -2.16
N VAL A 289 2.32 -8.85 -3.28
CA VAL A 289 3.23 -7.72 -3.43
C VAL A 289 2.98 -6.94 -4.72
N ALA A 290 3.36 -5.66 -4.72
CA ALA A 290 3.36 -4.78 -5.90
C ALA A 290 4.21 -3.53 -5.61
N LYS A 291 3.79 -2.37 -6.14
CA LYS A 291 4.29 -1.02 -5.79
C LYS A 291 5.82 -0.93 -5.77
N ALA A 292 6.39 -0.96 -4.58
CA ALA A 292 7.82 -0.79 -4.37
C ALA A 292 8.68 -1.97 -4.82
N LEU A 293 8.10 -3.08 -5.29
CA LEU A 293 8.82 -4.14 -5.99
C LEU A 293 9.66 -3.58 -7.15
N THR A 294 9.17 -2.54 -7.81
CA THR A 294 9.86 -1.82 -8.89
C THR A 294 10.13 -0.36 -8.54
N SER A 295 9.89 0.07 -7.31
CA SER A 295 9.81 1.50 -6.91
C SER A 295 8.98 2.34 -7.88
N ALA A 296 7.92 1.74 -8.46
CA ALA A 296 6.99 2.32 -9.44
C ALA A 296 7.62 2.71 -10.80
N TYR A 297 8.87 2.35 -11.08
CA TYR A 297 9.49 2.59 -12.38
C TYR A 297 8.90 1.71 -13.50
N ALA A 298 8.26 0.61 -13.14
CA ALA A 298 7.45 -0.21 -14.04
C ALA A 298 6.26 -0.82 -13.27
N PRO A 299 5.07 -0.98 -13.90
CA PRO A 299 3.94 -1.63 -13.25
C PRO A 299 4.21 -3.13 -13.10
N MET A 300 4.15 -3.63 -11.85
CA MET A 300 4.30 -5.06 -11.54
C MET A 300 3.67 -5.39 -10.19
N GLY A 301 3.19 -6.61 -10.08
CA GLY A 301 2.80 -7.24 -8.83
C GLY A 301 3.10 -8.73 -8.88
N ALA A 302 2.96 -9.40 -7.75
CA ALA A 302 3.04 -10.85 -7.66
C ALA A 302 2.28 -11.35 -6.42
N LEU A 303 1.95 -12.65 -6.42
CA LEU A 303 1.77 -13.40 -5.20
C LEU A 303 2.92 -14.39 -5.05
N ILE A 304 3.28 -14.70 -3.82
CA ILE A 304 4.26 -15.74 -3.46
C ILE A 304 3.51 -16.73 -2.57
N ALA A 305 3.37 -17.96 -3.03
CA ALA A 305 2.71 -19.04 -2.31
C ALA A 305 3.73 -19.99 -1.68
N SER A 306 3.36 -20.58 -0.54
CA SER A 306 4.13 -21.64 0.09
C SER A 306 4.20 -22.88 -0.80
N ASP A 307 5.19 -23.73 -0.58
CA ASP A 307 5.28 -25.02 -1.25
C ASP A 307 4.08 -25.91 -0.94
N GLU A 308 3.50 -25.83 0.26
CA GLU A 308 2.27 -26.53 0.63
C GLU A 308 1.08 -26.11 -0.26
N VAL A 309 0.84 -24.79 -0.41
CA VAL A 309 -0.25 -24.26 -1.25
C VAL A 309 -0.02 -24.62 -2.72
N ALA A 310 1.22 -24.63 -3.18
CA ALA A 310 1.55 -24.90 -4.57
C ALA A 310 1.51 -26.42 -4.92
N ALA A 311 1.81 -27.31 -3.97
CA ALA A 311 1.98 -28.74 -4.21
C ALA A 311 0.82 -29.40 -4.98
N PRO A 312 -0.47 -29.15 -4.68
CA PRO A 312 -1.58 -29.78 -5.41
C PRO A 312 -1.64 -29.41 -6.89
N PHE A 313 -0.99 -28.31 -7.30
CA PHE A 313 -0.95 -27.84 -8.69
C PHE A 313 0.28 -28.36 -9.46
N MET A 314 1.23 -28.97 -8.76
CA MET A 314 2.47 -29.50 -9.34
C MET A 314 2.33 -30.97 -9.73
N GLU A 315 1.22 -31.63 -9.38
CA GLU A 315 0.98 -33.05 -9.62
C GLU A 315 -0.30 -33.26 -10.43
N GLY A 316 -0.30 -34.28 -11.29
CA GLY A 316 -1.47 -34.68 -12.09
C GLY A 316 -1.93 -33.61 -13.09
N ASP A 317 -3.25 -33.50 -13.27
CA ASP A 317 -3.90 -32.63 -14.25
C ASP A 317 -4.45 -31.31 -13.62
N ALA A 318 -4.16 -31.05 -12.35
CA ALA A 318 -4.63 -29.86 -11.67
C ALA A 318 -3.95 -28.61 -12.25
N SER A 319 -4.73 -27.56 -12.49
CA SER A 319 -4.20 -26.30 -13.02
C SER A 319 -4.82 -25.10 -12.32
N PHE A 320 -4.02 -24.04 -12.19
CA PHE A 320 -4.52 -22.72 -11.85
C PHE A 320 -4.83 -21.95 -13.14
N ALA A 321 -6.05 -22.15 -13.69
CA ALA A 321 -6.49 -21.56 -14.94
C ALA A 321 -6.76 -20.06 -14.79
N HIS A 322 -5.68 -19.29 -14.54
CA HIS A 322 -5.69 -17.86 -14.28
C HIS A 322 -4.40 -17.24 -14.78
N GLY A 323 -4.45 -15.97 -15.20
CA GLY A 323 -3.28 -15.23 -15.67
C GLY A 323 -3.66 -13.88 -16.27
N PHE A 324 -2.66 -13.05 -16.48
CA PHE A 324 -2.77 -11.73 -17.10
C PHE A 324 -1.75 -11.62 -18.24
N THR A 325 -2.13 -10.97 -19.33
CA THR A 325 -1.29 -10.86 -20.54
C THR A 325 0.10 -10.32 -20.24
N PHE A 326 0.18 -9.28 -19.40
CA PHE A 326 1.45 -8.58 -19.11
C PHE A 326 2.13 -9.04 -17.82
N ALA A 327 1.65 -10.09 -17.18
CA ALA A 327 2.24 -10.63 -15.97
C ALA A 327 3.69 -11.11 -16.23
N GLY A 328 4.60 -10.71 -15.34
CA GLY A 328 6.02 -11.04 -15.50
C GLY A 328 6.67 -10.43 -16.74
N HIS A 329 6.22 -9.27 -17.18
CA HIS A 329 6.78 -8.56 -18.36
C HIS A 329 8.31 -8.46 -18.28
N PRO A 330 9.07 -8.80 -19.36
CA PRO A 330 10.53 -8.79 -19.32
C PRO A 330 11.13 -7.47 -18.82
N LEU A 331 10.65 -6.32 -19.34
CA LEU A 331 11.08 -5.01 -18.89
C LEU A 331 10.83 -4.81 -17.39
N ALA A 332 9.62 -5.09 -16.90
CA ALA A 332 9.27 -4.88 -15.49
C ALA A 332 10.07 -5.82 -14.56
N SER A 333 10.34 -7.06 -15.02
CA SER A 333 11.19 -8.01 -14.29
C SER A 333 12.65 -7.53 -14.20
N ALA A 334 13.19 -6.95 -15.27
CA ALA A 334 14.55 -6.39 -15.27
C ALA A 334 14.64 -5.16 -14.35
N VAL A 335 13.63 -4.28 -14.35
CA VAL A 335 13.54 -3.14 -13.44
C VAL A 335 13.44 -3.61 -12.00
N ALA A 336 12.61 -4.62 -11.70
CA ALA A 336 12.49 -5.18 -10.34
C ALA A 336 13.82 -5.76 -9.84
N MET A 337 14.56 -6.50 -10.69
CA MET A 337 15.89 -7.02 -10.35
C MET A 337 16.86 -5.88 -10.01
N ALA A 338 16.96 -4.86 -10.84
CA ALA A 338 17.83 -3.71 -10.61
C ALA A 338 17.39 -2.92 -9.34
N ASN A 339 16.10 -2.85 -9.07
CA ASN A 339 15.57 -2.22 -7.87
C ASN A 339 15.96 -3.00 -6.60
N LEU A 340 15.88 -4.34 -6.62
CA LEU A 340 16.36 -5.18 -5.51
C LEU A 340 17.87 -5.04 -5.29
N ASP A 341 18.66 -4.84 -6.35
CA ASP A 341 20.10 -4.56 -6.23
C ASP A 341 20.38 -3.21 -5.52
N ILE A 342 19.53 -2.19 -5.74
CA ILE A 342 19.59 -0.92 -5.00
C ILE A 342 19.29 -1.15 -3.52
N TYR A 343 18.23 -1.90 -3.19
CA TYR A 343 17.86 -2.20 -1.79
C TYR A 343 18.98 -2.87 -1.02
N GLU A 344 19.65 -3.83 -1.64
CA GLU A 344 20.75 -4.58 -1.03
C GLU A 344 22.01 -3.71 -0.93
N ARG A 345 22.40 -3.03 -2.02
CA ARG A 345 23.61 -2.21 -2.08
C ARG A 345 23.56 -1.02 -1.13
N GLU A 346 22.41 -0.39 -0.97
CA GLU A 346 22.21 0.81 -0.13
C GLU A 346 21.65 0.46 1.25
N ASP A 347 21.43 -0.84 1.54
CA ASP A 347 20.84 -1.32 2.79
C ASP A 347 19.60 -0.52 3.21
N LEU A 348 18.65 -0.35 2.29
CA LEU A 348 17.47 0.48 2.54
C LEU A 348 16.62 -0.04 3.72
N CYS A 349 16.59 -1.34 3.95
CA CYS A 349 15.91 -1.93 5.11
C CYS A 349 16.61 -1.53 6.42
N GLY A 350 17.93 -1.66 6.48
CA GLY A 350 18.73 -1.25 7.63
C GLY A 350 18.66 0.26 7.87
N HIS A 351 18.65 1.07 6.82
CA HIS A 351 18.47 2.53 6.94
C HIS A 351 17.14 2.88 7.62
N VAL A 352 16.03 2.27 7.21
CA VAL A 352 14.72 2.50 7.84
C VAL A 352 14.74 2.09 9.31
N LEU A 353 15.29 0.93 9.66
CA LEU A 353 15.38 0.48 11.05
C LEU A 353 16.25 1.42 11.90
N ALA A 354 17.32 1.97 11.34
CA ALA A 354 18.20 2.91 12.03
C ALA A 354 17.55 4.27 12.27
N LYS A 355 16.66 4.70 11.38
CA LYS A 355 16.09 6.05 11.36
C LYS A 355 14.63 6.15 11.78
N GLU A 356 13.88 5.05 11.83
CA GLU A 356 12.44 5.09 12.20
C GLU A 356 12.20 5.69 13.59
N GLY A 357 13.12 5.47 14.54
CA GLY A 357 13.03 6.04 15.88
C GLY A 357 13.14 7.57 15.88
N GLU A 358 14.01 8.13 15.04
CA GLU A 358 14.18 9.58 14.88
C GLU A 358 12.92 10.20 14.28
N LEU A 359 12.40 9.62 13.18
CA LEU A 359 11.15 10.06 12.56
C LEU A 359 10.00 10.03 13.57
N ARG A 360 9.86 8.91 14.30
CA ARG A 360 8.80 8.75 15.31
C ARG A 360 8.89 9.80 16.40
N GLN A 361 10.06 10.00 17.00
CA GLN A 361 10.27 10.99 18.05
C GLN A 361 9.94 12.41 17.57
N MET A 362 10.30 12.74 16.33
CA MET A 362 10.00 14.03 15.74
C MET A 362 8.48 14.21 15.54
N LEU A 363 7.77 13.21 15.05
CA LEU A 363 6.32 13.27 14.92
C LEU A 363 5.60 13.32 16.29
N GLU A 364 6.14 12.67 17.31
CA GLU A 364 5.57 12.70 18.65
C GLU A 364 5.68 14.10 19.31
N THR A 365 6.59 14.98 18.87
CA THR A 365 6.58 16.37 19.36
C THR A 365 5.31 17.13 18.97
N LEU A 366 4.59 16.68 17.92
CA LEU A 366 3.32 17.26 17.51
C LEU A 366 2.20 17.07 18.55
N TYR A 367 2.43 16.26 19.60
CA TYR A 367 1.52 16.20 20.75
C TYR A 367 1.44 17.51 21.54
N ASP A 368 2.27 18.51 21.29
CA ASP A 368 2.11 19.87 21.82
C ASP A 368 0.86 20.57 21.22
N LEU A 369 0.39 20.09 20.05
CA LEU A 369 -0.82 20.57 19.39
C LEU A 369 -2.05 19.79 19.87
N PRO A 370 -3.09 20.46 20.43
CA PRO A 370 -4.26 19.77 20.98
C PRO A 370 -5.07 18.94 19.98
N ILE A 371 -5.00 19.26 18.67
CA ILE A 371 -5.66 18.54 17.59
C ILE A 371 -5.07 17.14 17.35
N VAL A 372 -3.83 16.88 17.82
CA VAL A 372 -3.16 15.59 17.63
C VAL A 372 -3.62 14.61 18.71
N GLY A 373 -4.35 13.58 18.31
CA GLY A 373 -4.86 12.54 19.20
C GLY A 373 -3.90 11.37 19.37
N ASP A 374 -3.37 10.86 18.25
CA ASP A 374 -2.46 9.71 18.24
C ASP A 374 -1.42 9.83 17.13
N VAL A 375 -0.20 9.36 17.42
CA VAL A 375 0.89 9.21 16.43
C VAL A 375 1.27 7.74 16.40
N ARG A 376 1.05 7.07 15.27
CA ARG A 376 1.27 5.63 15.14
C ARG A 376 1.89 5.24 13.81
N GLY A 377 2.37 4.00 13.72
CA GLY A 377 2.97 3.43 12.52
C GLY A 377 4.18 2.57 12.85
N ALA A 378 4.87 2.09 11.81
CA ALA A 378 6.11 1.33 11.90
C ALA A 378 7.00 1.64 10.69
N GLY A 379 8.30 1.64 10.86
CA GLY A 379 9.23 2.03 9.80
C GLY A 379 8.92 3.44 9.30
N TYR A 380 8.96 3.61 7.98
CA TYR A 380 8.58 4.87 7.32
C TYR A 380 7.10 4.87 6.87
N PHE A 381 6.25 4.23 7.63
CA PHE A 381 4.81 4.20 7.42
C PHE A 381 4.12 4.71 8.70
N GLN A 382 3.85 6.02 8.75
CA GLN A 382 3.42 6.74 9.94
C GLN A 382 2.11 7.49 9.70
N ALA A 383 1.34 7.71 10.75
CA ALA A 383 0.12 8.50 10.72
C ALA A 383 -0.06 9.33 11.98
N ILE A 384 -0.69 10.48 11.82
CA ILE A 384 -1.13 11.38 12.89
C ILE A 384 -2.65 11.40 12.86
N GLU A 385 -3.30 10.86 13.89
CA GLU A 385 -4.76 10.92 14.03
C GLU A 385 -5.19 12.23 14.69
N LEU A 386 -6.24 12.84 14.15
CA LEU A 386 -6.73 14.13 14.56
C LEU A 386 -8.01 13.98 15.37
N VAL A 387 -8.15 14.79 16.43
CA VAL A 387 -9.28 14.77 17.36
C VAL A 387 -9.73 16.19 17.71
N LYS A 388 -10.99 16.34 18.13
CA LYS A 388 -11.49 17.57 18.73
C LYS A 388 -11.04 17.70 20.18
N ASP A 389 -10.99 16.59 20.89
CA ASP A 389 -10.59 16.50 22.28
C ASP A 389 -9.75 15.23 22.52
N ARG A 390 -8.55 15.41 23.06
CA ARG A 390 -7.60 14.30 23.28
C ARG A 390 -8.00 13.43 24.47
N GLU A 391 -8.60 14.00 25.51
CA GLU A 391 -8.95 13.27 26.74
C GLU A 391 -10.12 12.32 26.48
N THR A 392 -11.13 12.80 25.76
CA THR A 392 -12.31 12.00 25.39
C THR A 392 -12.11 11.22 24.09
N LYS A 393 -11.06 11.51 23.33
CA LYS A 393 -10.79 11.02 21.96
C LYS A 393 -11.94 11.37 20.99
N GLU A 394 -12.64 12.49 21.23
CA GLU A 394 -13.75 12.92 20.39
C GLU A 394 -13.28 13.16 18.95
N SER A 395 -13.90 12.46 18.00
CA SER A 395 -13.63 12.58 16.58
C SER A 395 -14.46 13.71 15.94
N PHE A 396 -14.22 13.94 14.68
CA PHE A 396 -14.99 14.89 13.86
C PHE A 396 -16.20 14.20 13.25
N GLU A 397 -17.32 14.91 13.13
CA GLU A 397 -18.44 14.47 12.31
C GLU A 397 -18.06 14.53 10.81
N ASP A 398 -18.79 13.80 9.97
CA ASP A 398 -18.44 13.66 8.53
C ASP A 398 -18.24 15.01 7.81
N ASP A 399 -19.14 15.98 8.04
CA ASP A 399 -19.04 17.31 7.42
C ASP A 399 -17.85 18.12 7.95
N GLU A 400 -17.53 17.98 9.24
CA GLU A 400 -16.38 18.64 9.87
C GLU A 400 -15.06 18.00 9.38
N ALA A 401 -15.04 16.67 9.25
CA ALA A 401 -13.90 15.94 8.70
C ALA A 401 -13.63 16.33 7.24
N GLU A 402 -14.68 16.44 6.42
CA GLU A 402 -14.57 16.88 5.02
C GLU A 402 -14.00 18.31 4.93
N ASP A 403 -14.53 19.26 5.74
CA ASP A 403 -14.03 20.65 5.78
C ASP A 403 -12.59 20.74 6.28
N LEU A 404 -12.23 19.93 7.31
CA LEU A 404 -10.87 19.88 7.83
C LEU A 404 -9.88 19.30 6.83
N LEU A 405 -10.18 18.12 6.29
CA LEU A 405 -9.22 17.36 5.47
C LEU A 405 -9.13 17.91 4.05
N ARG A 406 -10.25 18.04 3.36
CA ARG A 406 -10.29 18.48 1.96
C ARG A 406 -10.46 19.98 1.82
N GLY A 407 -11.22 20.61 2.71
CA GLY A 407 -11.43 22.05 2.69
C GLY A 407 -10.23 22.85 3.19
N PHE A 408 -9.33 22.24 3.96
CA PHE A 408 -8.19 22.96 4.55
C PHE A 408 -6.87 22.21 4.43
N LEU A 409 -6.69 21.05 5.10
CA LEU A 409 -5.38 20.40 5.26
C LEU A 409 -4.72 20.05 3.93
N SER A 410 -5.46 19.41 3.02
CA SER A 410 -4.89 18.98 1.72
C SER A 410 -4.31 20.16 0.93
N GLY A 411 -5.05 21.30 0.89
CA GLY A 411 -4.61 22.51 0.21
C GLY A 411 -3.42 23.19 0.86
N GLU A 412 -3.42 23.29 2.19
CA GLU A 412 -2.37 23.98 2.94
C GLU A 412 -1.06 23.18 2.96
N LEU A 413 -1.12 21.86 3.13
CA LEU A 413 0.05 20.98 3.05
C LEU A 413 0.69 21.07 1.66
N TYR A 414 -0.13 21.01 0.60
CA TYR A 414 0.33 21.16 -0.77
C TYR A 414 0.92 22.57 -1.01
N ALA A 415 0.26 23.61 -0.52
CA ALA A 415 0.76 25.00 -0.65
C ALA A 415 2.12 25.19 0.06
N LYS A 416 2.36 24.49 1.18
CA LYS A 416 3.63 24.49 1.90
C LYS A 416 4.71 23.59 1.27
N GLY A 417 4.39 22.84 0.21
CA GLY A 417 5.34 21.99 -0.50
C GLY A 417 5.51 20.59 0.08
N LEU A 418 4.53 20.10 0.85
CA LEU A 418 4.48 18.72 1.33
C LEU A 418 3.34 17.97 0.65
N ILE A 419 3.66 16.87 -0.03
CA ILE A 419 2.68 15.90 -0.52
C ILE A 419 2.58 14.79 0.50
N CYS A 420 1.46 14.70 1.18
CA CYS A 420 1.09 13.61 2.07
C CYS A 420 -0.41 13.35 1.95
N ARG A 421 -0.94 12.42 2.71
CA ARG A 421 -2.34 12.03 2.56
C ARG A 421 -3.15 12.45 3.78
N ALA A 422 -4.09 13.37 3.60
CA ALA A 422 -5.19 13.59 4.52
C ALA A 422 -6.29 12.57 4.19
N ASP A 423 -6.64 11.68 5.12
CA ASP A 423 -7.50 10.51 4.90
C ASP A 423 -8.63 10.45 5.94
N ASP A 424 -9.82 10.10 5.50
CA ASP A 424 -11.05 9.98 6.29
C ASP A 424 -11.69 8.58 6.20
N ARG A 425 -10.93 7.59 5.73
CA ARG A 425 -11.37 6.18 5.71
C ARG A 425 -11.22 5.57 7.10
N GLY A 426 -12.06 5.96 8.00
CA GLY A 426 -12.00 5.83 9.44
C GLY A 426 -11.99 7.23 10.06
N ASP A 427 -11.32 7.41 11.20
CA ASP A 427 -11.13 8.74 11.79
C ASP A 427 -10.15 9.59 10.96
N PRO A 428 -10.24 10.94 11.01
CA PRO A 428 -9.36 11.82 10.27
C PRO A 428 -7.88 11.64 10.62
N VAL A 429 -7.05 11.36 9.62
CA VAL A 429 -5.62 11.15 9.80
C VAL A 429 -4.79 11.84 8.72
N VAL A 430 -3.55 12.20 9.05
CA VAL A 430 -2.50 12.55 8.08
C VAL A 430 -1.53 11.38 8.01
N GLN A 431 -1.35 10.82 6.81
CA GLN A 431 -0.48 9.67 6.55
C GLN A 431 0.80 10.09 5.86
N LEU A 432 1.91 9.48 6.29
CA LEU A 432 3.25 9.67 5.76
C LEU A 432 3.87 8.33 5.37
N ALA A 433 4.50 8.32 4.22
CA ALA A 433 5.29 7.21 3.71
C ALA A 433 6.39 7.73 2.77
N PRO A 434 7.35 8.52 3.24
CA PRO A 434 8.39 9.10 2.40
C PRO A 434 9.23 8.02 1.73
N PRO A 435 10.00 8.32 0.67
CA PRO A 435 11.00 7.41 0.12
C PRO A 435 11.94 6.92 1.21
N LEU A 436 12.43 5.67 1.11
CA LEU A 436 13.28 5.07 2.16
C LEU A 436 14.65 5.71 2.28
N ILE A 437 15.03 6.51 1.30
CA ILE A 437 16.25 7.33 1.30
C ILE A 437 16.10 8.65 2.06
N ALA A 438 14.91 8.95 2.59
CA ALA A 438 14.69 10.14 3.41
C ALA A 438 15.53 10.06 4.71
N ASP A 439 16.05 11.19 5.13
CA ASP A 439 16.90 11.30 6.31
C ASP A 439 16.44 12.50 7.16
N THR A 440 17.17 12.85 8.17
CA THR A 440 16.92 13.93 9.16
C THR A 440 16.41 15.21 8.51
N GLU A 441 17.04 15.67 7.41
CA GLU A 441 16.64 16.89 6.70
C GLU A 441 15.17 16.82 6.20
N GLN A 442 14.77 15.69 5.61
CA GLN A 442 13.41 15.51 5.14
C GLN A 442 12.41 15.34 6.30
N PHE A 443 12.84 14.74 7.40
CA PHE A 443 12.00 14.61 8.59
C PHE A 443 11.73 15.97 9.24
N GLU A 444 12.74 16.83 9.33
CA GLU A 444 12.60 18.20 9.79
C GLU A 444 11.66 19.01 8.89
N GLU A 445 11.82 18.91 7.56
CA GLU A 445 10.93 19.58 6.60
C GLU A 445 9.48 19.09 6.76
N ILE A 446 9.24 17.79 6.93
CA ILE A 446 7.91 17.21 7.19
C ILE A 446 7.33 17.77 8.49
N HIS A 447 8.11 17.72 9.57
CA HIS A 447 7.71 18.18 10.90
C HIS A 447 7.30 19.65 10.89
N ASP A 448 8.15 20.53 10.35
CA ASP A 448 7.92 21.97 10.35
C ASP A 448 6.65 22.35 9.59
N VAL A 449 6.40 21.70 8.44
CA VAL A 449 5.19 21.90 7.68
C VAL A 449 3.97 21.40 8.45
N LEU A 450 4.05 20.20 9.04
CA LEU A 450 2.94 19.64 9.81
C LEU A 450 2.61 20.47 11.04
N HIS A 451 3.63 20.90 11.79
CA HIS A 451 3.45 21.72 13.00
C HIS A 451 2.73 23.05 12.68
N ASP A 452 3.18 23.77 11.64
CA ASP A 452 2.52 25.02 11.18
C ASP A 452 1.06 24.76 10.74
N VAL A 453 0.85 23.77 9.87
CA VAL A 453 -0.48 23.53 9.27
C VAL A 453 -1.47 22.98 10.29
N LEU A 454 -1.07 22.02 11.13
CA LEU A 454 -1.92 21.47 12.20
C LEU A 454 -2.23 22.49 13.29
N GLY A 455 -1.28 23.39 13.62
CA GLY A 455 -1.52 24.50 14.54
C GLY A 455 -2.62 25.43 14.02
N ARG A 456 -2.58 25.78 12.72
CA ARG A 456 -3.64 26.60 12.09
C ARG A 456 -4.95 25.82 11.94
N ALA A 457 -4.90 24.53 11.72
CA ALA A 457 -6.08 23.66 11.70
C ALA A 457 -6.80 23.70 13.04
N TRP A 458 -6.05 23.58 14.15
CA TRP A 458 -6.60 23.69 15.49
C TRP A 458 -7.30 25.03 15.75
N GLU A 459 -6.69 26.15 15.31
CA GLU A 459 -7.30 27.45 15.44
C GLU A 459 -8.60 27.63 14.64
N ARG A 460 -8.73 26.89 13.52
CA ARG A 460 -9.96 26.85 12.72
C ARG A 460 -11.07 26.05 13.40
N VAL A 461 -10.73 24.86 13.92
CA VAL A 461 -11.69 23.92 14.55
C VAL A 461 -12.32 24.49 15.81
N ARG A 462 -11.58 25.26 16.61
CA ARG A 462 -12.10 25.83 17.87
C ARG A 462 -12.92 27.11 17.71
N ARG A 463 -13.12 27.60 16.49
CA ARG A 463 -13.99 28.77 16.19
C ARG A 463 -15.41 28.37 15.94
#